data_7f3676678703315c5937783d7b327598
#
_entry.id   7f3676678703315c5937783d7b327598
#
_cell.length_a   1.000
_cell.length_b   1.000
_cell.length_c   1.000
_cell.angle_alpha   90.00
_cell.angle_beta   90.00
_cell.angle_gamma   90.00
#
_symmetry.space_group_name_H-M   'P 1'
#
loop_
_entity.id
_entity.type
_entity.pdbx_description
1 polymer ?
#
loop_
_entity_poly.entity_id
_entity_poly.type
_entity_poly.pdbx_seq_one_letter_code
_entity_poly.pdbx_strand_id
1 'polypeptide(L)'
;IRKSVGYDLFLNEYAIKRKMKLEDLQELIREMEERAKEFKTIEEWFSHIEKYTEELRLQAVTRTENRNAVSLMTFHAAKGLEYDTVFIIGANEDVTPYKKAELPEEMEEERRMFYVAMTRAKKHLTISYVREKNGKAMEQSRFLGELFQNRAIR
;
A
#
# COMPACT_ATOMS: atom_id res chain seq x y z
N ILE A 1 -2.38 23.71 -15.76
CA ILE A 1 -2.83 22.75 -16.79
C ILE A 1 -4.17 22.15 -16.39
N ARG A 2 -4.36 21.52 -15.23
CA ARG A 2 -5.61 20.82 -14.84
C ARG A 2 -6.88 21.65 -15.01
N LYS A 3 -6.89 22.90 -14.50
CA LYS A 3 -8.03 23.80 -14.61
C LYS A 3 -8.21 24.33 -16.04
N SER A 4 -7.13 24.60 -16.76
CA SER A 4 -7.18 25.19 -18.10
C SER A 4 -7.71 24.23 -19.17
N VAL A 5 -7.49 22.92 -19.01
CA VAL A 5 -7.95 21.89 -19.97
C VAL A 5 -9.22 21.17 -19.51
N GLY A 6 -9.84 21.62 -18.41
CA GLY A 6 -11.07 20.99 -17.89
C GLY A 6 -10.88 19.59 -17.34
N TYR A 7 -9.65 19.19 -16.99
CA TYR A 7 -9.34 17.82 -16.55
C TYR A 7 -10.08 17.43 -15.26
N ASP A 8 -10.30 18.38 -14.35
CA ASP A 8 -11.05 18.11 -13.12
C ASP A 8 -12.54 17.79 -13.40
N LEU A 9 -13.14 18.38 -14.45
CA LEU A 9 -14.47 18.01 -14.90
C LEU A 9 -14.50 16.59 -15.45
N PHE A 10 -13.55 16.25 -16.32
CA PHE A 10 -13.39 14.89 -16.83
C PHE A 10 -13.25 13.86 -15.70
N LEU A 11 -12.45 14.14 -14.66
CA LEU A 11 -12.29 13.25 -13.51
C LEU A 11 -13.60 13.01 -12.77
N ASN A 12 -14.39 14.06 -12.59
CA ASN A 12 -15.69 13.95 -11.93
C ASN A 12 -16.65 13.07 -12.74
N GLU A 13 -16.76 13.30 -14.05
CA GLU A 13 -17.56 12.48 -14.95
C GLU A 13 -17.09 11.02 -14.97
N TYR A 14 -15.78 10.80 -15.00
CA TYR A 14 -15.18 9.47 -14.95
C TYR A 14 -15.49 8.74 -13.64
N ALA A 15 -15.38 9.43 -12.51
CA ALA A 15 -15.72 8.91 -11.18
C ALA A 15 -17.17 8.43 -11.12
N ILE A 16 -18.10 9.27 -11.58
CA ILE A 16 -19.55 8.95 -11.64
C ILE A 16 -19.77 7.72 -12.52
N LYS A 17 -19.24 7.73 -13.74
CA LYS A 17 -19.42 6.64 -14.71
C LYS A 17 -18.88 5.30 -14.20
N ARG A 18 -17.77 5.31 -13.46
CA ARG A 18 -17.10 4.11 -12.93
C ARG A 18 -17.51 3.76 -11.51
N LYS A 19 -18.41 4.53 -10.88
CA LYS A 19 -18.82 4.38 -9.48
C LYS A 19 -17.63 4.40 -8.52
N MET A 20 -16.67 5.28 -8.79
CA MET A 20 -15.48 5.50 -7.97
C MET A 20 -15.65 6.76 -7.14
N LYS A 21 -14.96 6.86 -6.00
CA LYS A 21 -14.89 8.13 -5.26
C LYS A 21 -13.93 9.09 -5.96
N LEU A 22 -14.37 10.34 -6.13
CA LEU A 22 -13.55 11.37 -6.78
C LEU A 22 -12.24 11.63 -6.00
N GLU A 23 -12.32 11.55 -4.67
CA GLU A 23 -11.17 11.73 -3.78
C GLU A 23 -10.06 10.69 -4.04
N ASP A 24 -10.44 9.43 -4.28
CA ASP A 24 -9.48 8.34 -4.58
C ASP A 24 -8.72 8.64 -5.90
N LEU A 25 -9.42 9.16 -6.92
CA LEU A 25 -8.80 9.57 -8.19
C LEU A 25 -7.89 10.79 -8.03
N GLN A 26 -8.31 11.76 -7.23
CA GLN A 26 -7.52 12.95 -6.95
C GLN A 26 -6.25 12.61 -6.15
N GLU A 27 -6.32 11.63 -5.24
CA GLU A 27 -5.15 11.14 -4.50
C GLU A 27 -4.15 10.46 -5.45
N LEU A 28 -4.62 9.60 -6.36
CA LEU A 28 -3.78 8.95 -7.36
C LEU A 28 -3.06 9.97 -8.24
N ILE A 29 -3.74 11.03 -8.67
CA ILE A 29 -3.12 12.09 -9.49
C ILE A 29 -2.07 12.86 -8.69
N ARG A 30 -2.34 13.15 -7.40
CA ARG A 30 -1.34 13.79 -6.54
C ARG A 30 -0.09 12.93 -6.39
N GLU A 31 -0.25 11.63 -6.21
CA GLU A 31 0.89 10.70 -6.15
C GLU A 31 1.69 10.71 -7.47
N MET A 32 1.00 10.73 -8.61
CA MET A 32 1.67 10.86 -9.91
C MET A 32 2.41 12.20 -10.05
N GLU A 33 1.79 13.30 -9.63
CA GLU A 33 2.40 14.63 -9.66
C GLU A 33 3.67 14.70 -8.78
N GLU A 34 3.63 14.09 -7.59
CA GLU A 34 4.80 14.02 -6.70
C GLU A 34 5.95 13.22 -7.33
N ARG A 35 5.65 12.06 -7.90
CA ARG A 35 6.67 11.25 -8.59
C ARG A 35 7.24 11.95 -9.82
N ALA A 36 6.41 12.68 -10.58
CA ALA A 36 6.84 13.41 -11.75
C ALA A 36 7.83 14.53 -11.43
N LYS A 37 7.84 15.08 -10.21
CA LYS A 37 8.79 16.12 -9.78
C LYS A 37 10.26 15.65 -9.75
N GLU A 38 10.51 14.36 -9.70
CA GLU A 38 11.85 13.78 -9.74
C GLU A 38 12.51 13.92 -11.11
N PHE A 39 11.72 14.23 -12.16
CA PHE A 39 12.16 14.31 -13.54
C PHE A 39 12.18 15.77 -14.03
N LYS A 40 13.18 16.10 -14.84
CA LYS A 40 13.35 17.46 -15.37
C LYS A 40 12.48 17.74 -16.58
N THR A 41 12.19 16.72 -17.38
CA THR A 41 11.38 16.83 -18.59
C THR A 41 10.31 15.75 -18.67
N ILE A 42 9.28 15.99 -19.48
CA ILE A 42 8.22 15.03 -19.74
C ILE A 42 8.76 13.77 -20.44
N GLU A 43 9.74 13.96 -21.33
CA GLU A 43 10.40 12.86 -22.05
C GLU A 43 11.13 11.91 -21.09
N GLU A 44 11.85 12.46 -20.11
CA GLU A 44 12.48 11.65 -19.05
C GLU A 44 11.45 10.85 -18.27
N TRP A 45 10.32 11.47 -17.91
CA TRP A 45 9.22 10.82 -17.22
C TRP A 45 8.62 9.67 -18.03
N PHE A 46 8.31 9.89 -19.30
CA PHE A 46 7.78 8.82 -20.16
C PHE A 46 8.79 7.70 -20.39
N SER A 47 10.06 8.02 -20.64
CA SER A 47 11.12 7.00 -20.76
C SER A 47 11.27 6.16 -19.49
N HIS A 48 11.11 6.76 -18.32
CA HIS A 48 11.11 6.03 -17.05
C HIS A 48 9.91 5.07 -16.96
N ILE A 49 8.71 5.51 -17.33
CA ILE A 49 7.51 4.67 -17.34
C ILE A 49 7.67 3.47 -18.28
N GLU A 50 8.20 3.70 -19.47
CA GLU A 50 8.44 2.64 -20.46
C GLU A 50 9.44 1.60 -19.93
N LYS A 51 10.59 2.04 -19.40
CA LYS A 51 11.58 1.15 -18.79
C LYS A 51 11.01 0.34 -17.65
N TYR A 52 10.31 1.00 -16.73
CA TYR A 52 9.67 0.33 -15.60
C TYR A 52 8.65 -0.71 -16.04
N THR A 53 7.84 -0.39 -17.06
CA THR A 53 6.86 -1.32 -17.63
C THR A 53 7.53 -2.54 -18.23
N GLU A 54 8.64 -2.35 -18.94
CA GLU A 54 9.39 -3.45 -19.55
C GLU A 54 10.09 -4.32 -18.51
N GLU A 55 10.66 -3.72 -17.46
CA GLU A 55 11.23 -4.45 -16.32
C GLU A 55 10.17 -5.33 -15.63
N LEU A 56 8.95 -4.81 -15.40
CA LEU A 56 7.85 -5.60 -14.85
C LEU A 56 7.45 -6.78 -15.75
N ARG A 57 7.45 -6.58 -17.09
CA ARG A 57 7.16 -7.66 -18.05
C ARG A 57 8.25 -8.74 -18.00
N LEU A 58 9.51 -8.34 -17.99
CA LEU A 58 10.63 -9.27 -17.88
C LEU A 58 10.61 -10.04 -16.57
N GLN A 59 10.32 -9.39 -15.44
CA GLN A 59 10.17 -10.04 -14.13
C GLN A 59 9.00 -11.04 -14.12
N ALA A 60 7.89 -10.74 -14.79
CA ALA A 60 6.75 -11.65 -14.89
C ALA A 60 7.08 -12.93 -15.68
N VAL A 61 7.96 -12.83 -16.68
CA VAL A 61 8.39 -13.97 -17.51
C VAL A 61 9.53 -14.74 -16.85
N THR A 62 10.49 -14.04 -16.21
CA THR A 62 11.64 -14.62 -15.50
C THR A 62 11.30 -14.87 -14.04
N ARG A 63 10.32 -15.70 -13.74
CA ARG A 63 10.13 -16.28 -12.41
C ARG A 63 11.27 -17.26 -12.06
N THR A 64 12.49 -16.78 -12.05
CA THR A 64 13.60 -17.50 -11.44
C THR A 64 13.44 -17.38 -9.94
N GLU A 65 13.39 -18.50 -9.25
CA GLU A 65 13.51 -18.59 -7.79
C GLU A 65 14.85 -17.98 -7.36
N ASN A 66 14.87 -16.66 -7.24
CA ASN A 66 16.04 -15.96 -6.76
C ASN A 66 16.09 -16.17 -5.24
N ARG A 67 16.78 -17.24 -4.81
CA ARG A 67 16.86 -17.67 -3.41
C ARG A 67 17.48 -16.62 -2.47
N ASN A 68 18.10 -15.57 -3.03
CA ASN A 68 18.70 -14.47 -2.27
C ASN A 68 18.02 -13.14 -2.66
N ALA A 69 16.73 -13.02 -2.38
CA ALA A 69 15.95 -11.84 -2.67
C ALA A 69 14.94 -11.55 -1.55
N VAL A 70 14.56 -10.29 -1.42
CA VAL A 70 13.46 -9.86 -0.56
C VAL A 70 12.15 -9.99 -1.35
N SER A 71 11.17 -10.68 -0.76
CA SER A 71 9.83 -10.82 -1.34
C SER A 71 8.91 -9.73 -0.82
N LEU A 72 8.31 -8.95 -1.72
CA LEU A 72 7.25 -7.98 -1.39
C LEU A 72 5.90 -8.59 -1.76
N MET A 73 4.96 -8.56 -0.82
CA MET A 73 3.64 -9.16 -1.04
C MET A 73 2.58 -8.54 -0.15
N THR A 74 1.32 -8.75 -0.51
CA THR A 74 0.19 -8.41 0.36
C THR A 74 0.00 -9.47 1.45
N PHE A 75 -0.74 -9.15 2.51
CA PHE A 75 -1.09 -10.12 3.56
C PHE A 75 -1.81 -11.36 2.99
N HIS A 76 -2.72 -11.14 2.02
CA HIS A 76 -3.41 -12.25 1.35
C HIS A 76 -2.45 -13.16 0.58
N ALA A 77 -1.50 -12.59 -0.15
CA ALA A 77 -0.52 -13.36 -0.90
C ALA A 77 0.47 -14.13 0.01
N ALA A 78 0.65 -13.67 1.25
CA ALA A 78 1.51 -14.31 2.22
C ALA A 78 0.88 -15.54 2.90
N LYS A 79 -0.43 -15.77 2.70
CA LYS A 79 -1.13 -16.92 3.31
C LYS A 79 -0.52 -18.24 2.86
N GLY A 80 -0.15 -19.09 3.82
CA GLY A 80 0.47 -20.40 3.55
C GLY A 80 1.98 -20.37 3.32
N LEU A 81 2.60 -19.17 3.25
CA LEU A 81 4.06 -19.02 3.15
C LEU A 81 4.66 -18.76 4.54
N GLU A 82 5.95 -18.99 4.69
CA GLU A 82 6.69 -18.72 5.93
C GLU A 82 8.11 -18.24 5.60
N TYR A 83 8.60 -17.28 6.41
CA TYR A 83 9.92 -16.65 6.23
C TYR A 83 10.64 -16.55 7.56
N ASP A 84 11.97 -16.62 7.54
CA ASP A 84 12.77 -16.44 8.75
C ASP A 84 12.58 -15.06 9.35
N THR A 85 12.49 -14.03 8.50
CA THR A 85 12.31 -12.63 8.90
C THR A 85 11.17 -12.01 8.10
N VAL A 86 10.26 -11.34 8.78
CA VAL A 86 9.13 -10.61 8.18
C VAL A 86 9.13 -9.17 8.65
N PHE A 87 8.96 -8.26 7.71
CA PHE A 87 8.72 -6.85 7.95
C PHE A 87 7.29 -6.50 7.52
N ILE A 88 6.44 -6.12 8.48
CA ILE A 88 5.13 -5.54 8.21
C ILE A 88 5.31 -4.03 8.18
N ILE A 89 5.06 -3.43 7.01
CA ILE A 89 5.22 -1.99 6.81
C ILE A 89 3.86 -1.30 6.74
N GLY A 90 3.79 -0.05 7.18
CA GLY A 90 2.57 0.76 7.09
C GLY A 90 1.44 0.28 8.01
N ALA A 91 1.77 -0.17 9.24
CA ALA A 91 0.76 -0.51 10.24
C ALA A 91 0.14 0.79 10.82
N ASN A 92 -0.57 1.51 9.96
CA ASN A 92 -1.27 2.75 10.27
C ASN A 92 -2.78 2.56 10.15
N GLU A 93 -3.56 3.34 10.89
CA GLU A 93 -5.00 3.48 10.64
C GLU A 93 -5.25 3.86 9.18
N ASP A 94 -6.38 3.46 8.63
CA ASP A 94 -6.78 3.63 7.23
C ASP A 94 -5.97 2.80 6.20
N VAL A 95 -4.88 2.17 6.62
CA VAL A 95 -4.04 1.25 5.82
C VAL A 95 -4.20 -0.18 6.34
N THR A 96 -4.02 -0.38 7.64
CA THR A 96 -4.20 -1.64 8.37
C THR A 96 -4.75 -1.32 9.76
N PRO A 97 -6.06 -1.40 9.99
CA PRO A 97 -7.12 -1.86 9.09
C PRO A 97 -7.34 -0.96 7.88
N TYR A 98 -7.88 -1.54 6.80
CA TYR A 98 -8.21 -0.76 5.61
C TYR A 98 -9.37 0.19 5.87
N LYS A 99 -9.25 1.44 5.38
CA LYS A 99 -10.21 2.54 5.61
C LYS A 99 -11.68 2.25 5.27
N LYS A 100 -11.95 1.21 4.47
CA LYS A 100 -13.31 0.82 4.08
C LYS A 100 -13.88 -0.34 4.92
N ALA A 101 -13.10 -0.88 5.86
CA ALA A 101 -13.57 -1.88 6.82
C ALA A 101 -14.38 -1.17 7.92
N GLU A 102 -15.64 -0.87 7.66
CA GLU A 102 -16.52 -0.13 8.58
C GLU A 102 -17.38 -1.07 9.43
N LEU A 103 -17.72 -2.26 8.91
CA LEU A 103 -18.52 -3.24 9.63
C LEU A 103 -17.67 -4.04 10.63
N PRO A 104 -18.27 -4.49 11.76
CA PRO A 104 -17.55 -5.30 12.73
C PRO A 104 -16.91 -6.56 12.11
N GLU A 105 -17.62 -7.23 11.20
CA GLU A 105 -17.13 -8.44 10.52
C GLU A 105 -15.94 -8.14 9.61
N GLU A 106 -15.94 -7.01 8.92
CA GLU A 106 -14.84 -6.56 8.06
C GLU A 106 -13.62 -6.22 8.91
N MET A 107 -13.81 -5.57 10.05
CA MET A 107 -12.75 -5.26 11.00
C MET A 107 -12.12 -6.52 11.59
N GLU A 108 -12.93 -7.55 11.89
CA GLU A 108 -12.43 -8.85 12.34
C GLU A 108 -11.62 -9.56 11.26
N GLU A 109 -12.02 -9.46 10.00
CA GLU A 109 -11.25 -10.02 8.89
C GLU A 109 -9.91 -9.30 8.70
N GLU A 110 -9.87 -7.98 8.78
CA GLU A 110 -8.64 -7.18 8.77
C GLU A 110 -7.70 -7.58 9.94
N ARG A 111 -8.26 -7.76 11.14
CA ARG A 111 -7.50 -8.24 12.31
C ARG A 111 -6.94 -9.63 12.09
N ARG A 112 -7.74 -10.54 11.52
CA ARG A 112 -7.30 -11.89 11.17
C ARG A 112 -6.18 -11.88 10.14
N MET A 113 -6.29 -11.04 9.11
CA MET A 113 -5.26 -10.90 8.09
C MET A 113 -3.97 -10.33 8.66
N PHE A 114 -4.04 -9.36 9.57
CA PHE A 114 -2.88 -8.83 10.28
C PHE A 114 -2.20 -9.91 11.14
N TYR A 115 -2.99 -10.70 11.88
CA TYR A 115 -2.49 -11.85 12.65
C TYR A 115 -1.81 -12.89 11.73
N VAL A 116 -2.43 -13.24 10.60
CA VAL A 116 -1.83 -14.14 9.61
C VAL A 116 -0.49 -13.61 9.13
N ALA A 117 -0.39 -12.32 8.80
CA ALA A 117 0.87 -11.71 8.37
C ALA A 117 1.97 -11.82 9.46
N MET A 118 1.63 -11.56 10.72
CA MET A 118 2.57 -11.72 11.84
C MET A 118 3.07 -13.17 11.99
N THR A 119 2.17 -14.15 11.84
CA THR A 119 2.51 -15.58 11.97
C THR A 119 3.33 -16.13 10.81
N ARG A 120 3.61 -15.32 9.77
CA ARG A 120 4.53 -15.72 8.69
C ARG A 120 5.99 -15.66 9.12
N ALA A 121 6.30 -15.00 10.21
CA ALA A 121 7.66 -14.90 10.75
C ALA A 121 8.00 -16.14 11.59
N LYS A 122 9.09 -16.83 11.21
CA LYS A 122 9.64 -17.96 11.97
C LYS A 122 10.52 -17.50 13.13
N LYS A 123 11.33 -16.45 12.91
CA LYS A 123 12.36 -16.00 13.88
C LYS A 123 12.21 -14.53 14.25
N HIS A 124 12.08 -13.66 13.25
CA HIS A 124 12.11 -12.22 13.46
C HIS A 124 10.90 -11.55 12.81
N LEU A 125 10.17 -10.78 13.59
CA LEU A 125 9.07 -9.94 13.14
C LEU A 125 9.36 -8.48 13.50
N THR A 126 9.31 -7.62 12.49
CA THR A 126 9.38 -6.17 12.65
C THR A 126 8.10 -5.56 12.10
N ILE A 127 7.46 -4.70 12.87
CA ILE A 127 6.26 -3.96 12.45
C ILE A 127 6.59 -2.47 12.51
N SER A 128 6.30 -1.76 11.44
CA SER A 128 6.56 -0.33 11.33
C SER A 128 5.32 0.45 10.91
N TYR A 129 5.23 1.68 11.38
CA TYR A 129 4.24 2.65 10.97
C TYR A 129 4.91 4.00 10.73
N VAL A 130 4.26 4.88 9.98
CA VAL A 130 4.74 6.23 9.72
C VAL A 130 3.92 7.24 10.52
N ARG A 131 4.55 8.34 10.95
CA ARG A 131 3.85 9.44 11.65
C ARG A 131 3.24 10.45 10.69
N GLU A 132 3.74 10.47 9.47
CA GLU A 132 3.29 11.38 8.42
C GLU A 132 3.44 10.72 7.05
N LYS A 133 2.50 10.97 6.16
CA LYS A 133 2.55 10.60 4.74
C LYS A 133 1.99 11.75 3.90
N ASN A 134 2.78 12.25 2.95
CA ASN A 134 2.39 13.32 2.02
C ASN A 134 1.85 14.59 2.74
N GLY A 135 2.53 15.00 3.84
CA GLY A 135 2.15 16.17 4.63
C GLY A 135 0.91 15.97 5.52
N LYS A 136 0.39 14.74 5.64
CA LYS A 136 -0.72 14.39 6.54
C LYS A 136 -0.22 13.57 7.70
N ALA A 137 -0.62 13.94 8.91
CA ALA A 137 -0.39 13.13 10.10
C ALA A 137 -1.09 11.76 9.95
N MET A 138 -0.41 10.70 10.33
CA MET A 138 -0.90 9.33 10.30
C MET A 138 -0.91 8.76 11.72
N GLU A 139 -1.98 8.08 12.06
CA GLU A 139 -2.11 7.39 13.34
C GLU A 139 -1.58 5.95 13.26
N GLN A 140 -1.08 5.47 14.37
CA GLN A 140 -0.69 4.07 14.53
C GLN A 140 -1.92 3.17 14.43
N SER A 141 -1.80 2.03 13.78
CA SER A 141 -2.83 1.00 13.72
C SER A 141 -3.32 0.60 15.13
N ARG A 142 -4.64 0.54 15.31
CA ARG A 142 -5.27 0.02 16.54
C ARG A 142 -4.83 -1.40 16.87
N PHE A 143 -4.52 -2.21 15.87
CA PHE A 143 -4.04 -3.59 16.07
C PHE A 143 -2.70 -3.65 16.80
N LEU A 144 -1.83 -2.65 16.63
CA LEU A 144 -0.61 -2.54 17.43
C LEU A 144 -0.94 -2.22 18.89
N GLY A 145 -1.91 -1.33 19.15
CA GLY A 145 -2.38 -1.04 20.51
C GLY A 145 -2.92 -2.29 21.21
N GLU A 146 -3.71 -3.09 20.52
CA GLU A 146 -4.26 -4.36 21.04
C GLU A 146 -3.16 -5.37 21.42
N LEU A 147 -2.08 -5.45 20.64
CA LEU A 147 -0.94 -6.34 20.95
C LEU A 147 -0.23 -5.97 22.26
N PHE A 148 -0.13 -4.67 22.55
CA PHE A 148 0.55 -4.20 23.78
C PHE A 148 -0.35 -4.23 25.00
N GLN A 149 -1.64 -4.00 24.87
CA GLN A 149 -2.60 -4.08 25.98
C GLN A 149 -2.70 -5.50 26.55
N ASN A 150 -2.64 -6.53 25.71
CA ASN A 150 -2.65 -7.93 26.15
C ASN A 150 -1.35 -8.39 26.84
N ARG A 151 -0.26 -7.60 26.82
CA ARG A 151 0.98 -7.89 27.58
C ARG A 151 0.93 -7.43 29.04
N ALA A 152 0.03 -6.55 29.39
CA ALA A 152 -0.11 -6.02 30.75
C ALA A 152 -0.86 -6.98 31.72
N ILE A 153 -1.31 -8.15 31.23
CA ILE A 153 -2.13 -9.12 32.00
C ILE A 153 -1.33 -10.42 32.31
N ARG A 154 0.00 -10.39 32.24
CA ARG A 154 0.83 -11.54 32.68
C ARG A 154 1.85 -11.11 33.71
#